data_107f8b212ff9a691189287f125ff5025
#
_entry.id   107f8b212ff9a691189287f125ff5025
#
_cell.length_a   1.000
_cell.length_b   1.000
_cell.length_c   1.000
_cell.angle_alpha   90.00
_cell.angle_beta   90.00
_cell.angle_gamma   90.00
#
_symmetry.space_group_name_H-M   'P 1'
#
loop_
_entity.id
_entity.type
_entity.pdbx_description
1 polymer ?
#
loop_
_entity_poly.entity_id
_entity_poly.type
_entity_poly.pdbx_seq_one_letter_code
_entity_poly.pdbx_strand_id
1 'polypeptide(L)'
;MKPPGEKGVAVCMGRWVKKLHGAMPSIRRRLKKADLTDDAYPGEAAPAASPERSKRYGAVYHAHNIPDRLTAGSVFGAKITLENTGSFTWERYHSEGHRVDLVVQCDGQVASTHPMPSARIEPGGRVSVCFPLHVPWAKGAHDVSFGLVEQNVSRFSDKGVPALTLEILSEPAASQTNPMLYEIGRTINPWFYAPTSGIGRSSDGRAFPLFVSRAEGCHLWDLENRRYTDYIMAWGCTMLGYADPRIREAIASVLDIPPTLPFPHPLEMTVARMLTEDFPCAEMVVFGKNGSDACTVAARLARVHTGKKIILYSGYHGWQDFWAEQAGFGQSGIPDRPQALIHRFRFNDAEDFLRLFEQHRDDLAAVMLEPSGPGESVQGPTQDADKAFLEMIAHAARSVGALLVYDEIITGYRYPGGSVQKATGVIPDLACLGKAIGSGMPISALAGRAEIFQRSMHRTHYGPTFKGEIYSFAAARAAIQIYRTEPVARHIWEYGTRLKGRINTLCEQIGIAASCKGPPFRTALIFDEADDERLRMKRTLYIQELLKGGITTYNGIMLPSYAHDDAVLNQTT
;
A
#
# COMPACT_ATOMS: atom_id res chain seq x y z
N MET A 1 -26.94 -19.29 46.69
CA MET A 1 -26.18 -20.44 46.17
C MET A 1 -24.74 -20.02 45.98
N LYS A 2 -23.80 -20.72 46.63
CA LYS A 2 -22.36 -20.43 46.61
C LYS A 2 -21.76 -20.88 45.26
N PRO A 3 -20.71 -20.21 44.71
CA PRO A 3 -20.01 -20.65 43.51
C PRO A 3 -19.11 -21.86 43.79
N PRO A 4 -18.88 -22.75 42.81
CA PRO A 4 -18.03 -23.94 42.97
C PRO A 4 -16.55 -23.58 42.88
N GLY A 5 -15.76 -24.26 43.70
CA GLY A 5 -14.38 -23.95 44.02
C GLY A 5 -13.31 -24.32 43.00
N GLU A 6 -12.16 -23.73 43.28
CA GLU A 6 -10.91 -23.65 42.50
C GLU A 6 -10.13 -24.97 42.27
N LYS A 7 -10.73 -26.15 42.28
CA LYS A 7 -9.99 -27.40 42.13
C LYS A 7 -10.02 -28.05 40.73
N GLY A 8 -10.68 -27.43 39.75
CA GLY A 8 -10.88 -27.99 38.41
C GLY A 8 -9.80 -27.66 37.37
N VAL A 9 -9.03 -26.58 37.56
CA VAL A 9 -8.13 -26.05 36.49
C VAL A 9 -6.71 -26.66 36.55
N ALA A 10 -6.25 -27.09 37.71
CA ALA A 10 -4.89 -27.66 37.87
C ALA A 10 -4.71 -29.07 37.30
N VAL A 11 -5.79 -29.84 37.09
CA VAL A 11 -5.72 -31.23 36.60
C VAL A 11 -5.66 -31.31 35.06
N CYS A 12 -6.14 -30.30 34.35
CA CYS A 12 -6.08 -30.26 32.86
C CYS A 12 -4.69 -29.86 32.30
N MET A 13 -3.94 -29.01 33.01
CA MET A 13 -2.59 -28.61 32.54
C MET A 13 -1.54 -29.70 32.73
N GLY A 14 -1.65 -30.52 33.78
CA GLY A 14 -0.70 -31.62 34.03
C GLY A 14 -0.72 -32.76 33.02
N ARG A 15 -1.81 -32.96 32.31
CA ARG A 15 -1.95 -33.97 31.22
C ARG A 15 -1.44 -33.51 29.86
N TRP A 16 -1.36 -32.23 29.60
CA TRP A 16 -0.85 -31.66 28.36
C TRP A 16 0.68 -31.64 28.29
N VAL A 17 1.34 -31.32 29.39
CA VAL A 17 2.81 -31.27 29.48
C VAL A 17 3.44 -32.66 29.33
N LYS A 18 2.80 -33.75 29.79
CA LYS A 18 3.31 -35.12 29.61
C LYS A 18 3.16 -35.69 28.19
N LYS A 19 2.29 -35.13 27.35
CA LYS A 19 2.15 -35.54 25.94
C LYS A 19 3.14 -34.86 25.00
N LEU A 20 3.73 -33.73 25.37
CA LEU A 20 4.74 -33.02 24.56
C LEU A 20 6.17 -33.55 24.71
N HIS A 21 6.47 -34.35 25.76
CA HIS A 21 7.80 -34.95 25.96
C HIS A 21 8.01 -36.29 25.22
N GLY A 22 6.97 -36.84 24.63
CA GLY A 22 7.03 -38.14 23.94
C GLY A 22 7.18 -38.13 22.41
N ALA A 23 7.15 -36.94 21.77
CA ALA A 23 7.03 -36.82 20.31
C ALA A 23 8.23 -36.16 19.60
N MET A 24 9.41 -36.07 20.21
CA MET A 24 10.59 -35.52 19.55
C MET A 24 11.82 -36.42 19.55
N PRO A 25 11.92 -37.40 18.60
CA PRO A 25 13.23 -37.80 18.13
C PRO A 25 13.47 -37.72 16.62
N SER A 26 12.55 -37.22 15.78
CA SER A 26 12.72 -37.35 14.33
C SER A 26 13.18 -36.07 13.57
N ILE A 27 13.32 -34.92 14.23
CA ILE A 27 13.74 -33.67 13.55
C ILE A 27 15.25 -33.39 13.69
N ARG A 28 15.97 -34.05 14.58
CA ARG A 28 17.43 -33.86 14.75
C ARG A 28 18.33 -34.63 13.77
N ARG A 29 17.79 -35.39 12.82
CA ARG A 29 18.60 -36.24 11.91
C ARG A 29 18.74 -35.77 10.47
N ARG A 30 18.24 -34.58 10.10
CA ARG A 30 18.37 -34.06 8.72
C ARG A 30 19.27 -32.85 8.53
N LEU A 31 19.99 -32.42 9.56
CA LEU A 31 20.96 -31.31 9.48
C LEU A 31 22.40 -31.76 9.78
N LYS A 32 22.77 -32.97 9.41
CA LYS A 32 24.17 -33.39 9.38
C LYS A 32 24.50 -33.94 8.00
N LYS A 33 25.48 -33.27 7.34
CA LYS A 33 26.14 -33.55 6.06
C LYS A 33 25.58 -32.78 4.86
N ALA A 34 26.02 -31.54 4.72
CA ALA A 34 26.52 -31.02 3.47
C ALA A 34 27.99 -30.64 3.76
N ASP A 35 28.90 -31.56 3.41
CA ASP A 35 30.32 -31.26 3.33
C ASP A 35 30.50 -30.25 2.20
N LEU A 36 30.76 -29.00 2.55
CA LEU A 36 31.23 -27.96 1.63
C LEU A 36 32.74 -28.16 1.49
N THR A 37 33.17 -28.80 0.41
CA THR A 37 34.55 -28.81 -0.03
C THR A 37 34.98 -27.38 -0.37
N ASP A 38 36.16 -26.99 0.16
CA ASP A 38 36.87 -25.79 -0.19
C ASP A 38 37.32 -25.87 -1.65
N ASP A 39 36.54 -25.31 -2.58
CA ASP A 39 37.03 -24.97 -3.90
C ASP A 39 37.02 -23.42 -4.02
N ALA A 40 38.20 -22.87 -3.83
CA ALA A 40 38.51 -21.48 -3.99
C ALA A 40 38.49 -21.08 -5.48
N TYR A 41 37.64 -20.11 -5.83
CA TYR A 41 37.83 -19.32 -7.05
C TYR A 41 38.61 -18.05 -6.69
N PRO A 42 39.71 -17.73 -7.38
CA PRO A 42 40.53 -16.57 -7.07
C PRO A 42 40.01 -15.32 -7.77
N GLY A 43 39.50 -14.39 -6.98
CA GLY A 43 39.38 -13.00 -7.36
C GLY A 43 40.27 -12.17 -6.46
N GLU A 44 41.47 -11.87 -6.89
CA GLU A 44 42.37 -10.96 -6.16
C GLU A 44 41.84 -9.53 -6.24
N ALA A 45 41.57 -8.94 -5.09
CA ALA A 45 41.24 -7.53 -4.97
C ALA A 45 42.51 -6.68 -5.14
N ALA A 46 42.45 -5.63 -5.94
CA ALA A 46 43.54 -4.68 -6.15
C ALA A 46 44.02 -4.02 -4.85
N PRO A 47 45.31 -3.71 -4.70
CA PRO A 47 45.84 -3.19 -3.45
C PRO A 47 45.46 -1.73 -3.22
N ALA A 48 45.14 -1.43 -1.97
CA ALA A 48 44.74 -0.13 -1.48
C ALA A 48 45.93 0.87 -1.43
N ALA A 49 45.61 2.13 -1.67
CA ALA A 49 46.53 3.27 -1.57
C ALA A 49 46.92 3.59 -0.11
N SER A 50 48.10 4.15 0.01
CA SER A 50 49.01 4.50 1.11
C SER A 50 48.45 5.10 2.43
N PRO A 51 49.27 5.03 3.51
CA PRO A 51 48.84 5.14 4.90
C PRO A 51 49.13 6.53 5.48
N GLU A 52 48.10 7.13 6.02
CA GLU A 52 48.14 8.04 7.17
C GLU A 52 46.77 8.67 7.45
N ARG A 53 45.76 7.87 7.75
CA ARG A 53 44.53 8.39 8.34
C ARG A 53 43.98 7.43 9.39
N SER A 54 43.87 7.94 10.62
CA SER A 54 43.20 7.37 11.79
C SER A 54 43.31 5.84 11.96
N LYS A 55 44.31 5.38 12.73
CA LYS A 55 44.50 3.97 13.15
C LYS A 55 43.27 3.30 13.81
N ARG A 56 42.20 4.05 14.13
CA ARG A 56 41.04 3.52 14.82
C ARG A 56 40.18 2.64 13.90
N TYR A 57 39.82 3.11 12.74
CA TYR A 57 39.00 2.37 11.78
C TYR A 57 39.88 1.70 10.74
N GLY A 58 39.65 0.40 10.54
CA GLY A 58 40.36 -0.34 9.51
C GLY A 58 39.66 -1.68 9.27
N ALA A 59 39.45 -2.00 7.99
CA ALA A 59 38.96 -3.29 7.57
C ALA A 59 39.53 -3.67 6.22
N VAL A 60 39.82 -4.96 6.04
CA VAL A 60 40.25 -5.53 4.75
C VAL A 60 39.29 -6.64 4.39
N TYR A 61 38.78 -6.61 3.16
CA TYR A 61 37.94 -7.66 2.57
C TYR A 61 38.84 -8.65 1.87
N HIS A 62 38.85 -9.91 2.33
CA HIS A 62 39.77 -10.93 1.83
C HIS A 62 39.16 -11.83 0.76
N ALA A 63 37.91 -12.23 0.92
CA ALA A 63 37.22 -13.14 0.02
C ALA A 63 35.70 -13.00 0.12
N HIS A 64 35.03 -13.35 -0.96
CA HIS A 64 33.56 -13.56 -0.99
C HIS A 64 33.21 -14.73 -1.91
N ASN A 65 31.99 -15.25 -1.75
CA ASN A 65 31.44 -16.31 -2.62
C ASN A 65 30.32 -15.80 -3.54
N ILE A 66 30.18 -14.50 -3.70
CA ILE A 66 29.09 -13.89 -4.47
C ILE A 66 29.47 -13.90 -5.94
N PRO A 67 28.69 -14.60 -6.81
CA PRO A 67 28.95 -14.62 -8.24
C PRO A 67 28.51 -13.28 -8.88
N ASP A 68 29.06 -13.01 -10.05
CA ASP A 68 28.74 -11.83 -10.87
C ASP A 68 27.34 -11.89 -11.51
N ARG A 69 26.73 -13.10 -11.58
CA ARG A 69 25.38 -13.32 -12.12
C ARG A 69 24.52 -14.11 -11.13
N LEU A 70 23.33 -13.59 -10.86
CA LEU A 70 22.37 -14.17 -9.95
C LEU A 70 20.95 -14.12 -10.54
N THR A 71 20.10 -15.06 -10.13
CA THR A 71 18.70 -15.06 -10.54
C THR A 71 17.92 -13.94 -9.86
N ALA A 72 17.24 -13.11 -10.64
CA ALA A 72 16.39 -12.03 -10.15
C ALA A 72 15.36 -12.55 -9.11
N GLY A 73 15.20 -11.80 -8.01
CA GLY A 73 14.29 -12.14 -6.92
C GLY A 73 14.68 -13.36 -6.09
N SER A 74 15.84 -14.00 -6.37
CA SER A 74 16.34 -15.09 -5.55
C SER A 74 16.99 -14.60 -4.26
N VAL A 75 17.20 -15.52 -3.32
CA VAL A 75 18.00 -15.27 -2.12
C VAL A 75 19.24 -16.13 -2.22
N PHE A 76 20.40 -15.49 -2.25
CA PHE A 76 21.70 -16.15 -2.32
C PHE A 76 22.37 -16.17 -0.95
N GLY A 77 22.93 -17.31 -0.54
CA GLY A 77 23.70 -17.44 0.70
C GLY A 77 25.08 -16.81 0.54
N ALA A 78 25.17 -15.52 0.83
CA ALA A 78 26.43 -14.77 0.71
C ALA A 78 27.34 -15.00 1.90
N LYS A 79 28.67 -15.04 1.65
CA LYS A 79 29.72 -15.08 2.66
C LYS A 79 30.80 -14.07 2.29
N ILE A 80 31.17 -13.23 3.24
CA ILE A 80 32.27 -12.28 3.11
C ILE A 80 33.25 -12.49 4.26
N THR A 81 34.56 -12.61 3.96
CA THR A 81 35.61 -12.70 4.95
C THR A 81 36.29 -11.36 5.11
N LEU A 82 36.31 -10.87 6.34
CA LEU A 82 36.83 -9.56 6.76
C LEU A 82 37.96 -9.72 7.77
N GLU A 83 38.90 -8.76 7.79
CA GLU A 83 39.89 -8.61 8.85
C GLU A 83 39.76 -7.23 9.49
N ASN A 84 39.77 -7.20 10.81
CA ASN A 84 39.82 -5.95 11.57
C ASN A 84 41.28 -5.43 11.58
N THR A 85 41.56 -4.47 10.74
CA THR A 85 42.90 -3.80 10.70
C THR A 85 42.90 -2.48 11.48
N GLY A 86 41.80 -2.13 12.14
CA GLY A 86 41.72 -0.98 13.04
C GLY A 86 42.34 -1.24 14.41
N SER A 87 42.31 -0.24 15.27
CA SER A 87 42.86 -0.32 16.62
C SER A 87 41.84 -0.60 17.72
N PHE A 88 40.58 -0.81 17.39
CA PHE A 88 39.55 -1.16 18.37
C PHE A 88 38.91 -2.51 18.07
N THR A 89 38.44 -3.18 19.10
CA THR A 89 37.74 -4.45 19.00
C THR A 89 36.33 -4.24 18.46
N TRP A 90 35.91 -4.99 17.43
CA TRP A 90 34.52 -5.01 16.96
C TRP A 90 33.69 -5.92 17.86
N GLU A 91 32.56 -5.45 18.32
CA GLU A 91 31.68 -6.21 19.21
C GLU A 91 30.31 -6.44 18.58
N ARG A 92 29.68 -7.56 18.95
CA ARG A 92 28.33 -7.92 18.51
C ARG A 92 27.24 -7.36 19.42
N TYR A 93 27.51 -7.29 20.73
CA TYR A 93 26.55 -6.88 21.74
C TYR A 93 26.98 -5.58 22.40
N HIS A 94 25.99 -4.74 22.67
CA HIS A 94 26.20 -3.45 23.31
C HIS A 94 26.10 -3.59 24.82
N SER A 95 27.24 -3.54 25.54
CA SER A 95 27.21 -3.27 27.00
C SER A 95 28.14 -2.13 27.40
N GLU A 96 29.19 -1.83 26.69
CA GLU A 96 30.11 -0.67 26.82
C GLU A 96 31.08 -0.61 25.64
N GLY A 97 30.88 -1.47 24.64
CA GLY A 97 31.74 -1.65 23.49
C GLY A 97 31.21 -1.05 22.19
N HIS A 98 32.02 -1.14 21.16
CA HIS A 98 31.74 -0.61 19.85
C HIS A 98 31.08 -1.70 18.97
N ARG A 99 29.75 -1.74 18.92
CA ARG A 99 29.02 -2.65 18.05
C ARG A 99 29.27 -2.29 16.60
N VAL A 100 29.81 -3.25 15.83
CA VAL A 100 30.03 -3.12 14.39
C VAL A 100 29.11 -4.08 13.65
N ASP A 101 28.40 -3.56 12.65
CA ASP A 101 27.54 -4.33 11.76
C ASP A 101 28.01 -4.21 10.30
N LEU A 102 27.78 -5.26 9.52
CA LEU A 102 27.92 -5.26 8.07
C LEU A 102 26.62 -4.70 7.46
N VAL A 103 26.73 -3.64 6.69
CA VAL A 103 25.62 -3.02 5.94
C VAL A 103 25.74 -3.38 4.48
N VAL A 104 24.69 -3.96 3.93
CA VAL A 104 24.56 -4.26 2.51
C VAL A 104 23.72 -3.16 1.87
N GLN A 105 24.25 -2.55 0.83
CA GLN A 105 23.52 -1.57 0.01
C GLN A 105 23.40 -2.10 -1.42
N CYS A 106 22.27 -1.86 -2.05
CA CYS A 106 22.05 -2.13 -3.46
C CYS A 106 21.62 -0.84 -4.14
N ASP A 107 22.30 -0.46 -5.22
CA ASP A 107 22.07 0.79 -5.95
C ASP A 107 22.02 2.03 -5.02
N GLY A 108 22.93 2.06 -4.04
CA GLY A 108 23.06 3.14 -3.04
C GLY A 108 22.02 3.10 -1.89
N GLN A 109 21.06 2.19 -1.91
CA GLN A 109 20.06 2.05 -0.83
C GLN A 109 20.42 0.90 0.12
N VAL A 110 20.22 1.10 1.42
CA VAL A 110 20.44 0.04 2.42
C VAL A 110 19.40 -1.08 2.21
N ALA A 111 19.92 -2.25 1.84
CA ALA A 111 19.12 -3.45 1.62
C ALA A 111 18.99 -4.29 2.89
N SER A 112 20.08 -4.41 3.68
CA SER A 112 20.08 -5.16 4.95
C SER A 112 21.25 -4.77 5.84
N THR A 113 21.15 -5.12 7.13
CA THR A 113 22.20 -4.94 8.12
C THR A 113 22.38 -6.23 8.91
N HIS A 114 23.63 -6.67 9.07
CA HIS A 114 23.96 -7.94 9.70
C HIS A 114 24.97 -7.75 10.82
N PRO A 115 24.69 -8.20 12.04
CA PRO A 115 25.66 -8.14 13.14
C PRO A 115 26.81 -9.09 12.89
N MET A 116 27.98 -8.76 13.44
CA MET A 116 29.13 -9.65 13.39
C MET A 116 28.83 -11.01 14.04
N PRO A 117 29.25 -12.14 13.43
CA PRO A 117 28.89 -13.48 13.95
C PRO A 117 29.61 -13.82 15.27
N SER A 118 30.79 -13.25 15.50
CA SER A 118 31.59 -13.44 16.73
C SER A 118 31.27 -12.34 17.76
N ALA A 119 31.31 -12.70 19.04
CA ALA A 119 31.04 -11.74 20.13
C ALA A 119 32.08 -10.60 20.14
N ARG A 120 33.35 -10.90 19.80
CA ARG A 120 34.45 -9.96 19.74
C ARG A 120 35.39 -10.31 18.60
N ILE A 121 35.89 -9.32 17.88
CA ILE A 121 36.92 -9.42 16.83
C ILE A 121 37.99 -8.42 17.13
N GLU A 122 39.08 -8.91 17.68
CA GLU A 122 40.23 -8.11 18.06
C GLU A 122 40.96 -7.53 16.82
N PRO A 123 41.73 -6.46 16.96
CA PRO A 123 42.65 -6.00 15.93
C PRO A 123 43.53 -7.15 15.37
N GLY A 124 43.58 -7.28 14.05
CA GLY A 124 44.22 -8.40 13.33
C GLY A 124 43.36 -9.65 13.25
N GLY A 125 42.20 -9.69 13.89
CA GLY A 125 41.27 -10.82 13.84
C GLY A 125 40.48 -10.89 12.53
N ARG A 126 40.30 -12.13 12.01
CA ARG A 126 39.49 -12.42 10.82
C ARG A 126 38.17 -13.00 11.18
N VAL A 127 37.12 -12.64 10.40
CA VAL A 127 35.76 -13.14 10.57
C VAL A 127 35.10 -13.37 9.22
N SER A 128 34.30 -14.44 9.11
CA SER A 128 33.43 -14.64 7.97
C SER A 128 31.99 -14.34 8.36
N VAL A 129 31.37 -13.41 7.67
CA VAL A 129 29.96 -13.04 7.84
C VAL A 129 29.16 -13.77 6.77
N CYS A 130 28.22 -14.62 7.19
CA CYS A 130 27.27 -15.30 6.29
C CYS A 130 25.91 -14.64 6.44
N PHE A 131 25.27 -14.31 5.33
CA PHE A 131 23.98 -13.62 5.32
C PHE A 131 23.18 -13.91 4.06
N PRO A 132 21.85 -13.79 4.08
CA PRO A 132 21.03 -13.85 2.88
C PRO A 132 21.22 -12.56 2.07
N LEU A 133 21.69 -12.68 0.83
CA LEU A 133 21.69 -11.60 -0.15
C LEU A 133 20.42 -11.69 -0.99
N HIS A 134 19.55 -10.71 -0.86
CA HIS A 134 18.34 -10.60 -1.66
C HIS A 134 18.69 -9.95 -3.01
N VAL A 135 18.56 -10.73 -4.09
CA VAL A 135 18.85 -10.27 -5.44
C VAL A 135 17.68 -9.41 -5.93
N PRO A 136 17.93 -8.21 -6.49
CA PRO A 136 16.86 -7.38 -7.04
C PRO A 136 16.01 -8.12 -8.06
N TRP A 137 14.71 -7.82 -8.08
CA TRP A 137 13.78 -8.36 -9.08
C TRP A 137 13.99 -7.77 -10.48
N ALA A 138 14.50 -6.53 -10.54
CA ALA A 138 14.77 -5.86 -11.80
C ALA A 138 15.94 -6.53 -12.52
N LYS A 139 15.78 -6.78 -13.82
CA LYS A 139 16.86 -7.24 -14.70
C LYS A 139 17.88 -6.13 -14.90
N GLY A 140 19.16 -6.45 -14.84
CA GLY A 140 20.25 -5.53 -15.15
C GLY A 140 21.41 -5.62 -14.19
N ALA A 141 22.39 -4.76 -14.40
CA ALA A 141 23.53 -4.60 -13.50
C ALA A 141 23.10 -3.80 -12.25
N HIS A 142 23.49 -4.27 -11.09
CA HIS A 142 23.24 -3.65 -9.80
C HIS A 142 24.54 -3.49 -9.03
N ASP A 143 24.79 -2.29 -8.51
CA ASP A 143 25.91 -2.04 -7.63
C ASP A 143 25.57 -2.49 -6.21
N VAL A 144 26.20 -3.56 -5.76
CA VAL A 144 26.04 -4.08 -4.40
C VAL A 144 27.30 -3.75 -3.58
N SER A 145 27.14 -2.93 -2.56
CA SER A 145 28.24 -2.54 -1.68
C SER A 145 28.08 -3.08 -0.27
N PHE A 146 29.21 -3.44 0.32
CA PHE A 146 29.31 -4.03 1.65
C PHE A 146 30.19 -3.13 2.51
N GLY A 147 29.57 -2.38 3.39
CA GLY A 147 30.22 -1.44 4.27
C GLY A 147 30.09 -1.82 5.73
N LEU A 148 30.96 -1.28 6.59
CA LEU A 148 30.91 -1.45 8.03
C LEU A 148 30.33 -0.18 8.69
N VAL A 149 29.54 -0.36 9.73
CA VAL A 149 29.00 0.72 10.55
C VAL A 149 29.23 0.43 12.01
N GLU A 150 29.85 1.36 12.72
CA GLU A 150 29.86 1.40 14.17
C GLU A 150 28.54 2.04 14.62
N GLN A 151 27.69 1.29 15.29
CA GLN A 151 26.32 1.70 15.66
C GLN A 151 26.31 2.98 16.51
N ASN A 152 25.46 3.92 16.13
CA ASN A 152 25.31 5.25 16.74
C ASN A 152 26.58 6.15 16.70
N VAL A 153 27.61 5.79 15.94
CA VAL A 153 28.85 6.55 15.84
C VAL A 153 29.12 7.00 14.42
N SER A 154 29.49 6.08 13.50
CA SER A 154 29.83 6.45 12.11
C SER A 154 29.92 5.26 11.18
N ARG A 155 29.81 5.53 9.87
CA ARG A 155 30.20 4.57 8.84
C ARG A 155 31.73 4.53 8.71
N PHE A 156 32.27 3.36 8.44
CA PHE A 156 33.72 3.20 8.20
C PHE A 156 34.16 3.92 6.92
N SER A 157 33.27 4.03 5.91
CA SER A 157 33.52 4.82 4.70
C SER A 157 33.78 6.30 5.00
N ASP A 158 33.11 6.88 5.99
CA ASP A 158 33.29 8.28 6.41
C ASP A 158 34.64 8.50 7.11
N LYS A 159 35.31 7.42 7.48
CA LYS A 159 36.63 7.37 8.11
C LYS A 159 37.74 6.92 7.13
N GLY A 160 37.41 6.82 5.84
CA GLY A 160 38.35 6.47 4.78
C GLY A 160 38.59 4.96 4.59
N VAL A 161 37.77 4.11 5.17
CA VAL A 161 37.79 2.66 4.91
C VAL A 161 36.78 2.36 3.79
N PRO A 162 37.21 1.96 2.59
CA PRO A 162 36.32 1.74 1.46
C PRO A 162 35.38 0.53 1.71
N ALA A 163 34.16 0.62 1.22
CA ALA A 163 33.27 -0.54 1.13
C ALA A 163 33.75 -1.47 0.00
N LEU A 164 33.52 -2.75 0.13
CA LEU A 164 33.61 -3.68 -1.00
C LEU A 164 32.42 -3.43 -1.91
N THR A 165 32.62 -3.09 -3.18
CA THR A 165 31.56 -2.92 -4.16
C THR A 165 31.70 -3.96 -5.25
N LEU A 166 30.61 -4.65 -5.55
CA LEU A 166 30.49 -5.66 -6.61
C LEU A 166 29.38 -5.24 -7.56
N GLU A 167 29.63 -5.34 -8.85
CA GLU A 167 28.56 -5.30 -9.85
C GLU A 167 27.96 -6.71 -10.00
N ILE A 168 26.67 -6.84 -9.74
CA ILE A 168 25.96 -8.10 -9.86
C ILE A 168 24.93 -7.98 -10.99
N LEU A 169 25.02 -8.86 -11.98
CA LEU A 169 24.02 -8.94 -13.04
C LEU A 169 22.83 -9.79 -12.57
N SER A 170 21.70 -9.13 -12.36
CA SER A 170 20.43 -9.80 -12.07
C SER A 170 19.80 -10.27 -13.39
N GLU A 171 19.64 -11.57 -13.55
CA GLU A 171 18.99 -12.17 -14.72
C GLU A 171 17.70 -12.86 -14.28
N PRO A 172 16.55 -12.60 -14.96
CA PRO A 172 15.34 -13.34 -14.67
C PRO A 172 15.60 -14.82 -14.99
N ALA A 173 15.13 -15.73 -14.14
CA ALA A 173 15.02 -17.13 -14.54
C ALA A 173 14.25 -17.20 -15.86
N ALA A 174 14.56 -18.17 -16.71
CA ALA A 174 13.87 -18.32 -18.00
C ALA A 174 12.34 -18.38 -17.87
N SER A 175 11.84 -18.79 -16.70
CA SER A 175 10.41 -18.81 -16.30
C SER A 175 9.87 -17.49 -15.73
N GLN A 176 10.66 -16.42 -15.63
CA GLN A 176 10.28 -15.17 -14.94
C GLN A 176 10.20 -13.94 -15.87
N THR A 177 9.95 -14.12 -17.15
CA THR A 177 9.59 -13.01 -18.04
C THR A 177 8.14 -12.63 -17.84
N ASN A 178 7.77 -11.35 -18.08
CA ASN A 178 6.39 -10.88 -18.00
C ASN A 178 5.38 -11.80 -18.74
N PRO A 179 5.61 -12.22 -20.01
CA PRO A 179 4.70 -13.13 -20.72
C PRO A 179 4.57 -14.50 -20.06
N MET A 180 5.66 -15.08 -19.59
CA MET A 180 5.64 -16.41 -18.96
C MET A 180 4.95 -16.41 -17.62
N LEU A 181 5.23 -15.42 -16.78
CA LEU A 181 4.54 -15.26 -15.50
C LEU A 181 3.06 -14.98 -15.69
N TYR A 182 2.68 -14.28 -16.75
CA TYR A 182 1.28 -14.07 -17.09
C TYR A 182 0.58 -15.40 -17.42
N GLU A 183 1.18 -16.24 -18.27
CA GLU A 183 0.60 -17.54 -18.62
C GLU A 183 0.55 -18.48 -17.41
N ILE A 184 1.59 -18.52 -16.57
CA ILE A 184 1.58 -19.28 -15.32
C ILE A 184 0.51 -18.72 -14.37
N GLY A 185 0.44 -17.41 -14.20
CA GLY A 185 -0.53 -16.76 -13.33
C GLY A 185 -1.97 -17.13 -13.66
N ARG A 186 -2.33 -17.17 -14.95
CA ARG A 186 -3.66 -17.59 -15.40
C ARG A 186 -4.05 -19.00 -15.01
N THR A 187 -3.07 -19.90 -14.88
CA THR A 187 -3.33 -21.30 -14.53
C THR A 187 -3.38 -21.59 -13.05
N ILE A 188 -2.62 -20.84 -12.23
CA ILE A 188 -2.50 -21.06 -10.79
C ILE A 188 -3.27 -20.05 -9.94
N ASN A 189 -3.58 -18.87 -10.50
CA ASN A 189 -4.40 -17.85 -9.85
C ASN A 189 -5.44 -17.31 -10.85
N PRO A 190 -6.64 -17.90 -10.93
CA PRO A 190 -7.67 -17.49 -11.90
C PRO A 190 -8.15 -16.06 -11.70
N TRP A 191 -7.93 -15.48 -10.52
CA TRP A 191 -8.20 -14.08 -10.21
C TRP A 191 -6.94 -13.21 -10.23
N PHE A 192 -5.90 -13.68 -10.91
CA PHE A 192 -4.73 -12.87 -11.16
C PHE A 192 -5.15 -11.54 -11.82
N TYR A 193 -5.04 -10.47 -11.05
CA TYR A 193 -5.61 -9.18 -11.40
C TYR A 193 -4.71 -8.43 -12.37
N ALA A 194 -5.24 -8.21 -13.56
CA ALA A 194 -4.69 -7.23 -14.49
C ALA A 194 -5.51 -5.93 -14.36
N PRO A 195 -4.92 -4.76 -14.08
CA PRO A 195 -5.64 -3.49 -13.97
C PRO A 195 -6.42 -3.10 -15.24
N THR A 196 -6.24 -3.83 -16.30
CA THR A 196 -6.81 -3.61 -17.63
C THR A 196 -7.36 -4.91 -18.20
N SER A 197 -8.20 -5.58 -17.39
CA SER A 197 -8.92 -6.76 -17.87
C SER A 197 -9.62 -6.42 -19.21
N GLY A 198 -9.23 -7.08 -20.29
CA GLY A 198 -9.71 -6.81 -21.64
C GLY A 198 -8.66 -6.25 -22.60
N ILE A 199 -7.53 -5.72 -22.13
CA ILE A 199 -6.39 -5.35 -22.96
C ILE A 199 -5.37 -6.48 -22.93
N GLY A 200 -5.58 -7.50 -23.73
CA GLY A 200 -4.76 -8.72 -23.68
C GLY A 200 -3.30 -8.52 -24.10
N ARG A 201 -3.04 -7.62 -25.03
CA ARG A 201 -1.68 -7.26 -25.53
C ARG A 201 -1.70 -5.86 -26.09
N SER A 202 -0.62 -5.10 -25.92
CA SER A 202 -0.42 -3.88 -26.70
C SER A 202 -0.24 -4.23 -28.19
N SER A 203 -0.48 -3.28 -29.10
CA SER A 203 -0.34 -3.48 -30.54
C SER A 203 1.09 -3.84 -30.99
N ASP A 204 2.11 -3.64 -30.12
CA ASP A 204 3.48 -4.08 -30.32
C ASP A 204 3.76 -5.51 -29.81
N GLY A 205 2.71 -6.24 -29.41
CA GLY A 205 2.81 -7.62 -28.96
C GLY A 205 3.24 -7.81 -27.50
N ARG A 206 3.45 -6.73 -26.74
CA ARG A 206 3.80 -6.81 -25.31
C ARG A 206 2.63 -7.35 -24.51
N ALA A 207 2.92 -8.23 -23.55
CA ALA A 207 1.90 -8.71 -22.63
C ALA A 207 1.57 -7.62 -21.60
N PHE A 208 0.29 -7.40 -21.37
CA PHE A 208 -0.20 -6.68 -20.20
C PHE A 208 -1.01 -7.67 -19.35
N PRO A 209 -0.88 -7.74 -18.07
CA PRO A 209 -0.26 -6.81 -17.15
C PRO A 209 1.27 -6.96 -17.07
N LEU A 210 1.88 -5.92 -16.53
CA LEU A 210 3.29 -5.90 -16.20
C LEU A 210 3.47 -6.46 -14.78
N PHE A 211 4.53 -7.25 -14.60
CA PHE A 211 4.98 -7.61 -13.26
C PHE A 211 5.98 -6.54 -12.80
N VAL A 212 5.65 -5.88 -11.71
CA VAL A 212 6.43 -4.78 -11.17
C VAL A 212 7.54 -5.33 -10.28
N SER A 213 8.77 -4.96 -10.56
CA SER A 213 9.95 -5.30 -9.76
C SER A 213 10.28 -4.24 -8.71
N ARG A 214 10.00 -2.97 -9.03
CA ARG A 214 10.29 -1.80 -8.18
C ARG A 214 9.29 -0.70 -8.42
N ALA A 215 9.03 0.09 -7.37
CA ALA A 215 8.20 1.30 -7.44
C ALA A 215 8.81 2.40 -6.59
N GLU A 216 8.87 3.65 -7.10
CA GLU A 216 9.44 4.80 -6.40
C GLU A 216 8.83 6.11 -6.93
N GLY A 217 8.45 7.02 -6.04
CA GLY A 217 7.77 8.24 -6.42
C GLY A 217 6.48 7.94 -7.21
N CYS A 218 6.38 8.45 -8.43
CA CYS A 218 5.29 8.14 -9.35
C CYS A 218 5.67 7.14 -10.46
N HIS A 219 6.76 6.38 -10.26
CA HIS A 219 7.27 5.46 -11.27
C HIS A 219 7.20 4.00 -10.84
N LEU A 220 6.97 3.14 -11.83
CA LEU A 220 7.05 1.69 -11.73
C LEU A 220 8.13 1.17 -12.68
N TRP A 221 8.79 0.06 -12.31
CA TRP A 221 9.68 -0.68 -13.20
C TRP A 221 9.21 -2.13 -13.31
N ASP A 222 9.11 -2.62 -14.52
CA ASP A 222 8.78 -4.03 -14.77
C ASP A 222 10.01 -4.96 -14.59
N LEU A 223 9.82 -6.26 -14.82
CA LEU A 223 10.90 -7.24 -14.70
C LEU A 223 12.00 -7.07 -15.75
N GLU A 224 11.71 -6.42 -16.87
CA GLU A 224 12.68 -6.07 -17.89
C GLU A 224 13.32 -4.68 -17.66
N ASN A 225 13.12 -4.09 -16.45
CA ASN A 225 13.62 -2.78 -16.05
C ASN A 225 13.14 -1.60 -16.91
N ARG A 226 11.99 -1.74 -17.58
CA ARG A 226 11.34 -0.63 -18.27
C ARG A 226 10.60 0.22 -17.26
N ARG A 227 10.81 1.54 -17.31
CA ARG A 227 10.16 2.51 -16.43
C ARG A 227 8.82 2.97 -17.01
N TYR A 228 7.83 3.09 -16.13
CA TYR A 228 6.52 3.63 -16.41
C TYR A 228 6.20 4.75 -15.44
N THR A 229 5.59 5.83 -15.92
CA THR A 229 4.92 6.83 -15.09
C THR A 229 3.52 6.30 -14.74
N ASP A 230 3.23 6.18 -13.45
CA ASP A 230 2.00 5.55 -12.98
C ASP A 230 1.00 6.56 -12.46
N TYR A 231 -0.16 6.60 -13.10
CA TYR A 231 -1.33 7.35 -12.64
C TYR A 231 -2.40 6.46 -11.98
N ILE A 232 -2.12 5.17 -11.76
CA ILE A 232 -3.01 4.29 -10.99
C ILE A 232 -2.77 4.54 -9.49
N MET A 233 -1.50 4.75 -9.10
CA MET A 233 -1.07 5.02 -7.73
C MET A 233 -1.67 4.05 -6.71
N ALA A 234 -1.58 2.74 -6.99
CA ALA A 234 -2.21 1.67 -6.21
C ALA A 234 -3.70 1.94 -5.92
N TRP A 235 -4.46 2.30 -6.96
CA TRP A 235 -5.87 2.73 -6.87
C TRP A 235 -6.10 3.90 -5.93
N GLY A 236 -5.12 4.81 -5.89
CA GLY A 236 -5.14 6.00 -5.04
C GLY A 236 -4.68 5.75 -3.61
N CYS A 237 -4.10 4.62 -3.28
CA CYS A 237 -3.57 4.39 -1.92
C CYS A 237 -2.27 5.17 -1.65
N THR A 238 -1.40 5.33 -2.67
CA THR A 238 -0.08 5.95 -2.51
C THR A 238 -0.09 7.44 -2.90
N MET A 239 -0.84 8.24 -2.14
CA MET A 239 -1.00 9.67 -2.43
C MET A 239 0.31 10.47 -2.32
N LEU A 240 1.27 10.03 -1.50
CA LEU A 240 2.60 10.63 -1.38
C LEU A 240 3.58 10.17 -2.47
N GLY A 241 3.24 9.13 -3.20
CA GLY A 241 4.13 8.38 -4.09
C GLY A 241 4.53 7.03 -3.51
N TYR A 242 5.16 6.20 -4.34
CA TYR A 242 5.68 4.90 -3.93
C TYR A 242 6.96 5.06 -3.10
N ALA A 243 7.14 4.17 -2.14
CA ALA A 243 8.36 4.05 -1.33
C ALA A 243 8.81 5.35 -0.64
N ASP A 244 7.87 6.23 -0.26
CA ASP A 244 8.20 7.46 0.47
C ASP A 244 9.08 7.11 1.70
N PRO A 245 10.28 7.70 1.82
CA PRO A 245 11.24 7.34 2.85
C PRO A 245 10.71 7.54 4.27
N ARG A 246 9.87 8.53 4.49
CA ARG A 246 9.28 8.85 5.80
C ARG A 246 8.26 7.78 6.24
N ILE A 247 7.51 7.23 5.29
CA ILE A 247 6.59 6.10 5.55
C ILE A 247 7.38 4.83 5.83
N ARG A 248 8.45 4.57 5.05
CA ARG A 248 9.35 3.43 5.27
C ARG A 248 10.01 3.48 6.64
N GLU A 249 10.52 4.63 7.03
CA GLU A 249 11.14 4.86 8.34
C GLU A 249 10.14 4.65 9.48
N ALA A 250 8.91 5.17 9.35
CA ALA A 250 7.87 4.97 10.33
C ALA A 250 7.52 3.49 10.54
N ILE A 251 7.44 2.72 9.45
CA ILE A 251 7.23 1.27 9.52
C ILE A 251 8.45 0.59 10.15
N ALA A 252 9.66 0.94 9.71
CA ALA A 252 10.90 0.36 10.22
C ALA A 252 11.06 0.57 11.72
N SER A 253 10.59 1.69 12.27
CA SER A 253 10.66 2.00 13.70
C SER A 253 9.86 1.06 14.60
N VAL A 254 8.98 0.22 14.04
CA VAL A 254 8.12 -0.71 14.78
C VAL A 254 8.30 -2.18 14.35
N LEU A 255 9.28 -2.50 13.50
CA LEU A 255 9.47 -3.87 13.00
C LEU A 255 9.87 -4.89 14.07
N ASP A 256 10.45 -4.44 15.19
CA ASP A 256 10.77 -5.31 16.34
C ASP A 256 9.52 -5.74 17.13
N ILE A 257 8.36 -5.13 16.83
CA ILE A 257 7.08 -5.48 17.45
C ILE A 257 6.31 -6.37 16.46
N PRO A 258 5.78 -7.54 16.90
CA PRO A 258 4.93 -8.34 16.02
C PRO A 258 3.76 -7.52 15.47
N PRO A 259 3.42 -7.67 14.16
CA PRO A 259 2.44 -6.80 13.52
C PRO A 259 1.04 -6.89 14.15
N THR A 260 0.68 -8.04 14.73
CA THR A 260 -0.63 -8.27 15.34
C THR A 260 -0.48 -8.76 16.76
N LEU A 261 -1.12 -8.09 17.69
CA LEU A 261 -1.11 -8.38 19.12
C LEU A 261 -2.52 -8.72 19.63
N PRO A 262 -2.66 -9.47 20.73
CA PRO A 262 -3.96 -9.75 21.33
C PRO A 262 -4.55 -8.55 22.09
N PHE A 263 -3.77 -7.50 22.30
CA PHE A 263 -4.15 -6.25 22.96
C PHE A 263 -3.80 -5.05 22.07
N PRO A 264 -4.53 -3.92 22.20
CA PRO A 264 -4.29 -2.74 21.37
C PRO A 264 -2.92 -2.10 21.67
N HIS A 265 -2.30 -1.58 20.61
CA HIS A 265 -1.07 -0.80 20.72
C HIS A 265 -1.40 0.71 20.80
N PRO A 266 -0.60 1.56 21.51
CA PRO A 266 -0.85 3.00 21.64
C PRO A 266 -0.96 3.77 20.33
N LEU A 267 -0.34 3.29 19.24
CA LEU A 267 -0.47 3.89 17.91
C LEU A 267 -1.92 3.89 17.41
N GLU A 268 -2.74 2.89 17.76
CA GLU A 268 -4.16 2.85 17.41
C GLU A 268 -4.88 4.09 17.96
N MET A 269 -4.66 4.41 19.24
CA MET A 269 -5.26 5.60 19.86
C MET A 269 -4.70 6.90 19.29
N THR A 270 -3.42 6.91 18.92
CA THR A 270 -2.79 8.07 18.29
C THR A 270 -3.45 8.38 16.94
N VAL A 271 -3.60 7.37 16.08
CA VAL A 271 -4.22 7.53 14.76
C VAL A 271 -5.72 7.87 14.90
N ALA A 272 -6.44 7.23 15.84
CA ALA A 272 -7.83 7.57 16.11
C ALA A 272 -8.00 9.05 16.45
N ARG A 273 -7.17 9.57 17.37
CA ARG A 273 -7.19 11.00 17.72
C ARG A 273 -6.89 11.90 16.53
N MET A 274 -5.89 11.57 15.72
CA MET A 274 -5.58 12.35 14.52
C MET A 274 -6.78 12.42 13.57
N LEU A 275 -7.50 11.31 13.38
CA LEU A 275 -8.69 11.29 12.54
C LEU A 275 -9.85 12.10 13.14
N THR A 276 -10.04 12.08 14.47
CA THR A 276 -11.07 12.92 15.13
C THR A 276 -10.76 14.41 15.06
N GLU A 277 -9.50 14.79 14.97
CA GLU A 277 -9.08 16.20 14.77
C GLU A 277 -9.26 16.65 13.31
N ASP A 278 -9.10 15.73 12.34
CA ASP A 278 -9.08 16.07 10.92
C ASP A 278 -10.46 16.08 10.25
N PHE A 279 -11.37 15.19 10.67
CA PHE A 279 -12.69 15.04 10.05
C PHE A 279 -13.81 15.57 10.93
N PRO A 280 -14.59 16.56 10.48
CA PRO A 280 -15.61 17.23 11.30
C PRO A 280 -16.67 16.34 11.94
N CYS A 281 -17.06 15.22 11.26
CA CYS A 281 -18.02 14.28 11.82
C CYS A 281 -17.42 13.34 12.88
N ALA A 282 -16.09 13.25 12.98
CA ALA A 282 -15.41 12.22 13.71
C ALA A 282 -15.24 12.55 15.20
N GLU A 283 -16.10 12.00 16.06
CA GLU A 283 -15.95 12.01 17.52
C GLU A 283 -15.43 10.67 18.04
N MET A 284 -15.71 9.56 17.32
CA MET A 284 -15.21 8.22 17.57
C MET A 284 -14.78 7.53 16.28
N VAL A 285 -13.86 6.57 16.39
CA VAL A 285 -13.28 5.83 15.25
C VAL A 285 -13.18 4.35 15.57
N VAL A 286 -13.49 3.49 14.58
CA VAL A 286 -13.15 2.06 14.59
C VAL A 286 -12.38 1.71 13.33
N PHE A 287 -11.40 0.81 13.44
CA PHE A 287 -10.50 0.48 12.34
C PHE A 287 -10.85 -0.83 11.65
N GLY A 288 -10.49 -0.91 10.36
CA GLY A 288 -10.53 -2.08 9.51
C GLY A 288 -9.30 -2.15 8.62
N LYS A 289 -9.34 -3.02 7.61
CA LYS A 289 -8.22 -3.18 6.66
C LYS A 289 -8.57 -2.70 5.27
N ASN A 290 -9.78 -2.97 4.81
CA ASN A 290 -10.26 -2.60 3.48
C ASN A 290 -11.34 -1.53 3.57
N GLY A 291 -11.49 -0.72 2.53
CA GLY A 291 -12.61 0.20 2.42
C GLY A 291 -13.96 -0.51 2.57
N SER A 292 -14.10 -1.72 2.02
CA SER A 292 -15.29 -2.55 2.18
C SER A 292 -15.64 -2.86 3.64
N ASP A 293 -14.64 -2.99 4.52
CA ASP A 293 -14.87 -3.22 5.96
C ASP A 293 -15.55 -2.00 6.58
N ALA A 294 -15.03 -0.79 6.30
CA ALA A 294 -15.59 0.47 6.79
C ALA A 294 -17.01 0.70 6.25
N CYS A 295 -17.24 0.50 4.96
CA CYS A 295 -18.56 0.66 4.33
C CYS A 295 -19.58 -0.34 4.87
N THR A 296 -19.18 -1.60 5.04
CA THR A 296 -20.08 -2.64 5.55
C THR A 296 -20.43 -2.43 7.02
N VAL A 297 -19.45 -2.04 7.86
CA VAL A 297 -19.76 -1.75 9.27
C VAL A 297 -20.59 -0.48 9.40
N ALA A 298 -20.41 0.53 8.53
CA ALA A 298 -21.28 1.72 8.50
C ALA A 298 -22.75 1.34 8.24
N ALA A 299 -22.99 0.49 7.23
CA ALA A 299 -24.33 0.00 6.91
C ALA A 299 -24.96 -0.80 8.06
N ARG A 300 -24.20 -1.69 8.70
CA ARG A 300 -24.66 -2.46 9.87
C ARG A 300 -24.97 -1.56 11.05
N LEU A 301 -24.08 -0.61 11.34
CA LEU A 301 -24.23 0.32 12.45
C LEU A 301 -25.46 1.21 12.25
N ALA A 302 -25.68 1.71 11.03
CA ALA A 302 -26.87 2.50 10.69
C ALA A 302 -28.17 1.73 10.93
N ARG A 303 -28.24 0.46 10.51
CA ARG A 303 -29.40 -0.40 10.76
C ARG A 303 -29.64 -0.68 12.23
N VAL A 304 -28.58 -0.95 12.99
CA VAL A 304 -28.69 -1.17 14.44
C VAL A 304 -29.12 0.11 15.16
N HIS A 305 -28.60 1.27 14.73
CA HIS A 305 -28.91 2.55 15.35
C HIS A 305 -30.34 3.00 15.11
N THR A 306 -30.81 2.91 13.88
CA THR A 306 -32.14 3.39 13.47
C THR A 306 -33.26 2.36 13.67
N GLY A 307 -32.91 1.06 13.75
CA GLY A 307 -33.89 -0.03 13.74
C GLY A 307 -34.51 -0.30 12.35
N LYS A 308 -34.05 0.44 11.32
CA LYS A 308 -34.53 0.38 9.93
C LYS A 308 -33.59 -0.43 9.05
N LYS A 309 -34.00 -0.78 7.81
CA LYS A 309 -33.28 -1.77 6.99
C LYS A 309 -32.72 -1.23 5.68
N ILE A 310 -33.42 -0.30 5.04
CA ILE A 310 -33.12 0.15 3.68
C ILE A 310 -31.93 1.11 3.69
N ILE A 311 -31.07 0.99 2.68
CA ILE A 311 -30.01 1.96 2.40
C ILE A 311 -30.17 2.45 0.96
N LEU A 312 -30.27 3.76 0.79
CA LEU A 312 -30.08 4.40 -0.50
C LEU A 312 -28.60 4.70 -0.67
N TYR A 313 -28.03 4.43 -1.86
CA TYR A 313 -26.61 4.64 -2.07
C TYR A 313 -26.26 5.15 -3.44
N SER A 314 -25.07 5.82 -3.54
CA SER A 314 -24.47 6.22 -4.81
C SER A 314 -22.95 6.12 -4.73
N GLY A 315 -22.33 5.42 -5.67
CA GLY A 315 -20.90 5.18 -5.70
C GLY A 315 -20.52 3.70 -5.57
N TYR A 316 -19.22 3.43 -5.36
CA TYR A 316 -18.66 2.09 -5.15
C TYR A 316 -18.26 1.93 -3.68
N HIS A 317 -18.85 0.97 -2.97
CA HIS A 317 -18.66 0.79 -1.52
C HIS A 317 -18.02 -0.54 -1.13
N GLY A 318 -17.47 -1.26 -2.10
CA GLY A 318 -16.72 -2.49 -1.85
C GLY A 318 -17.20 -3.70 -2.64
N TRP A 319 -16.56 -4.84 -2.37
CA TRP A 319 -16.75 -6.08 -3.11
C TRP A 319 -17.55 -7.15 -2.33
N GLN A 320 -17.87 -6.91 -1.05
CA GLN A 320 -18.65 -7.85 -0.23
C GLN A 320 -20.06 -8.00 -0.79
N ASP A 321 -20.70 -9.16 -0.57
CA ASP A 321 -22.00 -9.56 -1.13
C ASP A 321 -23.05 -8.44 -1.12
N PHE A 322 -23.04 -7.64 -0.07
CA PHE A 322 -23.96 -6.55 0.12
C PHE A 322 -23.77 -5.39 -0.89
N TRP A 323 -22.53 -5.22 -1.42
CA TRP A 323 -22.15 -4.14 -2.32
C TRP A 323 -21.80 -4.58 -3.74
N ALA A 324 -21.58 -5.88 -3.96
CA ALA A 324 -20.88 -6.38 -5.15
C ALA A 324 -21.66 -6.25 -6.46
N GLU A 325 -22.99 -6.29 -6.44
CA GLU A 325 -23.82 -6.13 -7.64
C GLU A 325 -23.58 -4.80 -8.36
N GLN A 326 -23.17 -3.80 -7.61
CA GLN A 326 -23.02 -2.41 -8.08
C GLN A 326 -21.82 -2.19 -8.99
N ALA A 327 -20.86 -3.08 -8.94
CA ALA A 327 -19.65 -2.97 -9.75
C ALA A 327 -19.83 -3.37 -11.22
N GLY A 328 -21.05 -3.77 -11.63
CA GLY A 328 -21.36 -4.19 -12.99
C GLY A 328 -20.80 -5.55 -13.38
N PHE A 329 -20.43 -6.38 -12.39
CA PHE A 329 -19.84 -7.71 -12.62
C PHE A 329 -20.89 -8.82 -12.83
N GLY A 330 -22.17 -8.47 -12.94
CA GLY A 330 -23.25 -9.42 -13.18
C GLY A 330 -23.59 -10.31 -11.97
N GLN A 331 -24.50 -11.25 -12.16
CA GLN A 331 -24.92 -12.20 -11.12
C GLN A 331 -23.81 -13.24 -10.86
N SER A 332 -22.88 -12.94 -9.98
CA SER A 332 -21.73 -13.78 -9.69
C SER A 332 -21.80 -14.44 -8.31
N GLY A 333 -22.88 -15.16 -8.05
CA GLY A 333 -23.05 -15.93 -6.82
C GLY A 333 -23.56 -15.13 -5.61
N ILE A 334 -24.12 -13.95 -5.84
CA ILE A 334 -24.66 -13.08 -4.79
C ILE A 334 -26.17 -13.34 -4.67
N PRO A 335 -26.69 -13.68 -3.47
CA PRO A 335 -28.11 -13.91 -3.27
C PRO A 335 -28.95 -12.64 -3.41
N ASP A 336 -30.19 -12.75 -3.93
CA ASP A 336 -31.09 -11.61 -4.15
C ASP A 336 -31.51 -10.86 -2.87
N ARG A 337 -31.53 -11.53 -1.72
CA ARG A 337 -32.01 -10.94 -0.45
C ARG A 337 -31.25 -9.73 0.07
N PRO A 338 -29.90 -9.71 0.09
CA PRO A 338 -29.16 -8.51 0.50
C PRO A 338 -29.41 -7.32 -0.41
N GLN A 339 -29.62 -7.55 -1.69
CA GLN A 339 -29.86 -6.53 -2.72
C GLN A 339 -31.21 -5.83 -2.54
N ALA A 340 -32.25 -6.54 -2.11
CA ALA A 340 -33.56 -5.95 -1.84
C ALA A 340 -33.56 -4.90 -0.72
N LEU A 341 -32.45 -4.77 0.02
CA LEU A 341 -32.30 -3.83 1.13
C LEU A 341 -31.39 -2.64 0.80
N ILE A 342 -30.94 -2.55 -0.45
CA ILE A 342 -30.11 -1.44 -0.94
C ILE A 342 -30.63 -0.97 -2.31
N HIS A 343 -30.72 0.33 -2.51
CA HIS A 343 -31.20 0.89 -3.77
C HIS A 343 -30.27 2.00 -4.23
N ARG A 344 -29.82 1.90 -5.49
CA ARG A 344 -28.91 2.86 -6.08
C ARG A 344 -29.66 4.06 -6.65
N PHE A 345 -29.21 5.26 -6.33
CA PHE A 345 -29.58 6.49 -7.04
C PHE A 345 -28.40 7.04 -7.84
N ARG A 346 -28.72 7.81 -8.89
CA ARG A 346 -27.72 8.48 -9.71
C ARG A 346 -27.16 9.69 -8.98
N PHE A 347 -25.84 9.81 -8.96
CA PHE A 347 -25.16 10.95 -8.32
C PHE A 347 -25.54 12.26 -9.05
N ASN A 348 -25.78 13.35 -8.31
CA ASN A 348 -26.22 14.65 -8.79
C ASN A 348 -27.59 14.63 -9.55
N ASP A 349 -28.38 13.59 -9.37
CA ASP A 349 -29.76 13.49 -9.88
C ASP A 349 -30.75 13.59 -8.71
N ALA A 350 -31.25 14.79 -8.48
CA ALA A 350 -32.18 15.08 -7.39
C ALA A 350 -33.52 14.34 -7.57
N GLU A 351 -34.01 14.21 -8.80
CA GLU A 351 -35.30 13.56 -9.10
C GLU A 351 -35.23 12.06 -8.80
N ASP A 352 -34.18 11.39 -9.26
CA ASP A 352 -33.98 9.97 -9.01
C ASP A 352 -33.81 9.68 -7.51
N PHE A 353 -33.04 10.52 -6.80
CA PHE A 353 -32.89 10.39 -5.35
C PHE A 353 -34.23 10.57 -4.63
N LEU A 354 -34.97 11.64 -4.92
CA LEU A 354 -36.24 11.94 -4.23
C LEU A 354 -37.31 10.88 -4.51
N ARG A 355 -37.35 10.34 -5.72
CA ARG A 355 -38.25 9.21 -6.07
C ARG A 355 -37.96 8.00 -5.19
N LEU A 356 -36.71 7.59 -5.03
CA LEU A 356 -36.33 6.47 -4.18
C LEU A 356 -36.53 6.79 -2.68
N PHE A 357 -36.25 8.01 -2.28
CA PHE A 357 -36.46 8.46 -0.91
C PHE A 357 -37.92 8.34 -0.52
N GLU A 358 -38.87 8.86 -1.30
CA GLU A 358 -40.30 8.75 -1.01
C GLU A 358 -40.79 7.30 -0.98
N GLN A 359 -40.24 6.45 -1.85
CA GLN A 359 -40.59 5.02 -1.88
C GLN A 359 -40.14 4.27 -0.61
N HIS A 360 -39.05 4.69 0.04
CA HIS A 360 -38.43 3.92 1.12
C HIS A 360 -38.31 4.67 2.46
N ARG A 361 -38.81 5.90 2.55
CA ARG A 361 -38.59 6.80 3.69
C ARG A 361 -38.92 6.22 5.07
N ASP A 362 -39.93 5.33 5.15
CA ASP A 362 -40.37 4.79 6.43
C ASP A 362 -39.41 3.75 7.01
N ASP A 363 -38.70 3.00 6.17
CA ASP A 363 -37.72 1.98 6.57
C ASP A 363 -36.28 2.36 6.19
N LEU A 364 -36.00 3.65 5.90
CA LEU A 364 -34.70 4.14 5.49
C LEU A 364 -33.74 4.25 6.68
N ALA A 365 -32.71 3.40 6.70
CA ALA A 365 -31.67 3.38 7.73
C ALA A 365 -30.55 4.40 7.45
N ALA A 366 -30.14 4.51 6.19
CA ALA A 366 -29.07 5.45 5.80
C ALA A 366 -29.16 5.85 4.33
N VAL A 367 -28.60 7.03 4.04
CA VAL A 367 -28.16 7.42 2.70
C VAL A 367 -26.62 7.40 2.69
N MET A 368 -26.03 6.59 1.81
CA MET A 368 -24.59 6.41 1.70
C MET A 368 -24.10 6.80 0.32
N LEU A 369 -23.07 7.66 0.23
CA LEU A 369 -22.54 8.07 -1.07
C LEU A 369 -21.06 8.41 -1.02
N GLU A 370 -20.37 8.21 -2.16
CA GLU A 370 -19.12 8.92 -2.43
C GLU A 370 -19.47 10.39 -2.67
N PRO A 371 -19.01 11.35 -1.83
CA PRO A 371 -19.46 12.75 -1.95
C PRO A 371 -18.85 13.50 -3.15
N SER A 372 -17.83 12.90 -3.79
CA SER A 372 -17.36 13.22 -5.14
C SER A 372 -17.42 11.90 -5.90
N GLY A 373 -18.55 11.64 -6.51
CA GLY A 373 -18.92 10.31 -6.95
C GLY A 373 -18.56 10.01 -8.40
N PRO A 374 -18.53 8.72 -8.78
CA PRO A 374 -18.53 8.34 -10.18
C PRO A 374 -19.81 8.88 -10.84
N GLY A 375 -19.70 9.26 -12.10
CA GLY A 375 -20.87 9.56 -12.90
C GLY A 375 -21.78 8.33 -13.08
N GLU A 376 -22.38 8.18 -14.23
CA GLU A 376 -23.37 7.10 -14.48
C GLU A 376 -22.80 5.68 -14.38
N SER A 377 -21.48 5.52 -14.45
CA SER A 377 -20.82 4.22 -14.26
C SER A 377 -19.59 4.33 -13.34
N VAL A 378 -19.25 3.24 -12.65
CA VAL A 378 -18.02 3.11 -11.84
C VAL A 378 -16.75 3.38 -12.69
N GLN A 379 -16.83 3.22 -13.99
CA GLN A 379 -15.75 3.45 -14.97
C GLN A 379 -15.87 4.81 -15.67
N GLY A 380 -16.90 5.59 -15.36
CA GLY A 380 -17.11 6.92 -15.92
C GLY A 380 -16.30 8.02 -15.24
N PRO A 381 -16.35 9.25 -15.77
CA PRO A 381 -15.71 10.38 -15.15
C PRO A 381 -16.32 10.62 -13.77
N THR A 382 -15.46 10.86 -12.80
CA THR A 382 -15.89 11.29 -11.47
C THR A 382 -16.52 12.68 -11.57
N GLN A 383 -17.65 12.89 -10.90
CA GLN A 383 -18.25 14.20 -10.73
C GLN A 383 -17.77 14.79 -9.41
N ASP A 384 -17.54 16.09 -9.38
CA ASP A 384 -17.18 16.78 -8.15
C ASP A 384 -18.40 16.92 -7.21
N ALA A 385 -18.12 17.17 -5.94
CA ALA A 385 -19.14 17.40 -4.94
C ALA A 385 -20.02 18.60 -5.31
N ASP A 386 -21.32 18.38 -5.41
CA ASP A 386 -22.32 19.45 -5.52
C ASP A 386 -22.90 19.73 -4.12
N LYS A 387 -22.58 20.91 -3.60
CA LYS A 387 -23.01 21.30 -2.25
C LYS A 387 -24.53 21.28 -2.09
N ALA A 388 -25.29 21.81 -3.07
CA ALA A 388 -26.75 21.89 -2.97
C ALA A 388 -27.37 20.49 -2.97
N PHE A 389 -26.86 19.59 -3.81
CA PHE A 389 -27.28 18.19 -3.83
C PHE A 389 -26.98 17.48 -2.50
N LEU A 390 -25.79 17.68 -1.93
CA LEU A 390 -25.42 17.13 -0.63
C LEU A 390 -26.26 17.68 0.52
N GLU A 391 -26.59 18.99 0.52
CA GLU A 391 -27.47 19.61 1.49
C GLU A 391 -28.90 19.05 1.42
N MET A 392 -29.43 18.85 0.20
CA MET A 392 -30.73 18.23 -0.03
C MET A 392 -30.78 16.81 0.53
N ILE A 393 -29.79 15.97 0.23
CA ILE A 393 -29.69 14.60 0.75
C ILE A 393 -29.62 14.61 2.29
N ALA A 394 -28.78 15.48 2.86
CA ALA A 394 -28.62 15.60 4.30
C ALA A 394 -29.94 16.00 4.99
N HIS A 395 -30.69 16.92 4.40
CA HIS A 395 -32.01 17.33 4.90
C HIS A 395 -33.01 16.17 4.83
N ALA A 396 -33.09 15.49 3.68
CA ALA A 396 -33.99 14.36 3.49
C ALA A 396 -33.69 13.22 4.48
N ALA A 397 -32.43 12.80 4.61
CA ALA A 397 -32.04 11.74 5.55
C ALA A 397 -32.43 12.10 7.00
N ARG A 398 -32.11 13.32 7.45
CA ARG A 398 -32.44 13.79 8.80
C ARG A 398 -33.96 13.87 9.06
N SER A 399 -34.76 14.24 8.05
CA SER A 399 -36.22 14.38 8.19
C SER A 399 -36.93 13.08 8.61
N VAL A 400 -36.32 11.93 8.31
CA VAL A 400 -36.85 10.59 8.64
C VAL A 400 -35.99 9.85 9.67
N GLY A 401 -34.98 10.51 10.27
CA GLY A 401 -34.07 9.90 11.25
C GLY A 401 -33.14 8.85 10.64
N ALA A 402 -32.89 8.90 9.34
CA ALA A 402 -31.87 8.10 8.66
C ALA A 402 -30.48 8.75 8.80
N LEU A 403 -29.43 7.94 8.79
CA LEU A 403 -28.05 8.46 8.87
C LEU A 403 -27.54 8.87 7.49
N LEU A 404 -26.80 9.97 7.44
CA LEU A 404 -25.98 10.34 6.28
C LEU A 404 -24.58 9.75 6.45
N VAL A 405 -24.13 8.96 5.46
CA VAL A 405 -22.82 8.31 5.46
C VAL A 405 -22.03 8.76 4.24
N TYR A 406 -20.86 9.36 4.46
CA TYR A 406 -19.93 9.65 3.38
C TYR A 406 -18.90 8.54 3.23
N ASP A 407 -18.74 8.05 1.99
CA ASP A 407 -17.60 7.24 1.61
C ASP A 407 -16.47 8.16 1.14
N GLU A 408 -15.60 8.53 2.06
CA GLU A 408 -14.41 9.33 1.82
C GLU A 408 -13.14 8.48 1.67
N ILE A 409 -13.26 7.22 1.29
CA ILE A 409 -12.10 6.32 1.05
C ILE A 409 -11.19 6.88 -0.05
N ILE A 410 -11.76 7.54 -1.07
CA ILE A 410 -10.99 8.22 -2.12
C ILE A 410 -10.77 9.70 -1.77
N THR A 411 -11.79 10.39 -1.31
CA THR A 411 -11.77 11.85 -1.14
C THR A 411 -11.02 12.31 0.10
N GLY A 412 -10.91 11.47 1.12
CA GLY A 412 -10.19 11.78 2.36
C GLY A 412 -8.74 12.19 2.08
N TYR A 413 -8.32 13.31 2.65
CA TYR A 413 -7.05 14.03 2.45
C TYR A 413 -6.78 14.52 1.02
N ARG A 414 -7.66 14.26 0.03
CA ARG A 414 -7.49 14.75 -1.34
C ARG A 414 -8.13 16.09 -1.60
N TYR A 415 -9.09 16.49 -0.79
CA TYR A 415 -9.66 17.84 -0.88
C TYR A 415 -8.81 18.86 -0.14
N PRO A 416 -8.73 20.11 -0.64
CA PRO A 416 -8.21 21.23 0.14
C PRO A 416 -8.94 21.32 1.49
N GLY A 417 -8.18 21.39 2.58
CA GLY A 417 -8.75 21.28 3.94
C GLY A 417 -8.90 19.87 4.48
N GLY A 418 -8.65 18.82 3.67
CA GLY A 418 -8.55 17.43 4.12
C GLY A 418 -9.78 16.56 3.85
N SER A 419 -10.97 17.13 3.58
CA SER A 419 -12.19 16.34 3.34
C SER A 419 -13.24 17.12 2.56
N VAL A 420 -14.19 16.40 1.93
CA VAL A 420 -15.37 17.01 1.33
C VAL A 420 -16.25 17.70 2.39
N GLN A 421 -16.30 17.17 3.60
CA GLN A 421 -17.02 17.77 4.73
C GLN A 421 -16.58 19.22 4.98
N LYS A 422 -15.26 19.46 5.02
CA LYS A 422 -14.70 20.81 5.19
C LYS A 422 -14.90 21.68 3.96
N ALA A 423 -14.77 21.10 2.76
CA ALA A 423 -14.91 21.86 1.51
C ALA A 423 -16.34 22.34 1.27
N THR A 424 -17.35 21.54 1.60
CA THR A 424 -18.76 21.86 1.35
C THR A 424 -19.50 22.41 2.57
N GLY A 425 -19.01 22.12 3.78
CA GLY A 425 -19.71 22.40 5.04
C GLY A 425 -20.87 21.44 5.35
N VAL A 426 -21.10 20.43 4.51
CA VAL A 426 -22.11 19.39 4.75
C VAL A 426 -21.48 18.24 5.53
N ILE A 427 -21.83 18.12 6.79
CA ILE A 427 -21.24 17.15 7.72
C ILE A 427 -22.14 15.91 7.80
N PRO A 428 -21.63 14.70 7.46
CA PRO A 428 -22.35 13.44 7.61
C PRO A 428 -22.39 12.99 9.08
N ASP A 429 -23.18 11.96 9.36
CA ASP A 429 -23.21 11.30 10.66
C ASP A 429 -22.05 10.30 10.82
N LEU A 430 -21.65 9.66 9.71
CA LEU A 430 -20.54 8.71 9.62
C LEU A 430 -19.71 8.97 8.37
N ALA A 431 -18.41 8.70 8.43
CA ALA A 431 -17.49 8.76 7.30
C ALA A 431 -16.60 7.50 7.23
N CYS A 432 -16.57 6.87 6.06
CA CYS A 432 -15.66 5.76 5.75
C CYS A 432 -14.34 6.32 5.19
N LEU A 433 -13.21 5.92 5.76
CA LEU A 433 -11.88 6.40 5.41
C LEU A 433 -10.98 5.21 5.01
N GLY A 434 -10.01 5.45 4.15
CA GLY A 434 -9.08 4.40 3.70
C GLY A 434 -8.00 4.96 2.76
N LYS A 435 -7.44 4.07 1.94
CA LYS A 435 -6.45 4.43 0.90
C LYS A 435 -5.35 5.39 1.39
N ALA A 436 -5.53 6.70 1.17
CA ALA A 436 -4.55 7.74 1.50
C ALA A 436 -4.09 7.68 2.96
N ILE A 437 -4.98 7.34 3.91
CA ILE A 437 -4.60 7.28 5.34
C ILE A 437 -3.47 6.29 5.62
N GLY A 438 -3.33 5.23 4.80
CA GLY A 438 -2.30 4.20 4.97
C GLY A 438 -1.05 4.42 4.10
N SER A 439 -1.10 5.35 3.13
CA SER A 439 -0.02 5.55 2.15
C SER A 439 0.52 4.24 1.54
N GLY A 440 -0.40 3.34 1.15
CA GLY A 440 -0.10 2.02 0.59
C GLY A 440 -0.26 0.86 1.59
N MET A 441 -0.23 1.11 2.90
CA MET A 441 -0.51 0.07 3.90
C MET A 441 -2.02 -0.18 4.05
N PRO A 442 -2.43 -1.44 4.34
CA PRO A 442 -3.83 -1.82 4.41
C PRO A 442 -4.48 -1.34 5.71
N ILE A 443 -5.13 -0.20 5.66
CA ILE A 443 -5.92 0.36 6.77
C ILE A 443 -7.16 1.06 6.26
N SER A 444 -8.26 0.93 6.99
CA SER A 444 -9.48 1.71 6.83
C SER A 444 -10.04 2.09 8.20
N ALA A 445 -10.93 3.07 8.22
CA ALA A 445 -11.60 3.49 9.43
C ALA A 445 -13.05 3.88 9.14
N LEU A 446 -13.94 3.60 10.09
CA LEU A 446 -15.25 4.23 10.19
C LEU A 446 -15.16 5.25 11.32
N ALA A 447 -15.37 6.51 10.98
CA ALA A 447 -15.40 7.64 11.90
C ALA A 447 -16.81 8.24 11.96
N GLY A 448 -17.19 8.87 13.05
CA GLY A 448 -18.49 9.51 13.15
C GLY A 448 -18.87 9.95 14.56
N ARG A 449 -20.14 10.32 14.73
CA ARG A 449 -20.69 10.84 15.99
C ARG A 449 -20.63 9.81 17.12
N ALA A 450 -20.14 10.19 18.28
CA ALA A 450 -19.98 9.32 19.44
C ALA A 450 -21.27 8.63 19.87
N GLU A 451 -22.40 9.35 19.81
CA GLU A 451 -23.72 8.80 20.17
C GLU A 451 -24.06 7.54 19.37
N ILE A 452 -23.75 7.49 18.08
CA ILE A 452 -24.04 6.35 17.22
C ILE A 452 -23.23 5.13 17.66
N PHE A 453 -21.93 5.30 17.92
CA PHE A 453 -21.05 4.23 18.38
C PHE A 453 -21.43 3.73 19.78
N GLN A 454 -21.64 4.64 20.72
CA GLN A 454 -21.97 4.31 22.11
C GLN A 454 -23.28 3.53 22.23
N ARG A 455 -24.32 3.93 21.45
CA ARG A 455 -25.63 3.27 21.50
C ARG A 455 -25.68 1.96 20.73
N SER A 456 -24.86 1.78 19.69
CA SER A 456 -25.12 0.76 18.69
C SER A 456 -23.96 -0.20 18.44
N MET A 457 -22.69 0.21 18.71
CA MET A 457 -21.52 -0.60 18.36
C MET A 457 -21.47 -1.94 19.08
N HIS A 458 -21.87 -1.97 20.37
CA HIS A 458 -21.91 -3.21 21.18
C HIS A 458 -22.91 -4.26 20.67
N ARG A 459 -23.88 -3.84 19.83
CA ARG A 459 -24.87 -4.70 19.17
C ARG A 459 -24.52 -4.97 17.70
N THR A 460 -23.47 -4.31 17.19
CA THR A 460 -23.04 -4.45 15.80
C THR A 460 -21.93 -5.48 15.74
N HIS A 461 -22.15 -6.56 14.97
CA HIS A 461 -21.11 -7.55 14.76
C HIS A 461 -20.00 -6.98 13.86
N TYR A 462 -18.82 -6.73 14.45
CA TYR A 462 -17.63 -6.24 13.77
C TYR A 462 -16.36 -6.73 14.46
N GLY A 463 -15.47 -7.40 13.72
CA GLY A 463 -14.26 -7.98 14.31
C GLY A 463 -13.26 -8.50 13.28
N PRO A 464 -12.75 -7.68 12.33
CA PRO A 464 -11.67 -8.10 11.45
C PRO A 464 -10.42 -8.43 12.27
N THR A 465 -9.82 -9.61 12.04
CA THR A 465 -8.66 -10.11 12.82
C THR A 465 -7.50 -9.11 12.85
N PHE A 466 -7.20 -8.48 11.72
CA PHE A 466 -6.03 -7.60 11.57
C PHE A 466 -6.33 -6.11 11.76
N LYS A 467 -7.49 -5.74 12.31
CA LYS A 467 -7.85 -4.32 12.48
C LYS A 467 -6.86 -3.52 13.33
N GLY A 468 -6.15 -4.18 14.25
CA GLY A 468 -5.15 -3.60 15.17
C GLY A 468 -3.70 -3.79 14.71
N GLU A 469 -3.44 -4.07 13.43
CA GLU A 469 -2.09 -4.32 12.91
C GLU A 469 -1.25 -3.04 12.94
N ILE A 470 -0.05 -3.13 13.55
CA ILE A 470 0.75 -2.00 14.03
C ILE A 470 1.45 -1.25 12.90
N TYR A 471 1.94 -1.94 11.87
CA TYR A 471 2.73 -1.32 10.79
C TYR A 471 1.87 -0.35 9.98
N SER A 472 0.60 -0.68 9.76
CA SER A 472 -0.35 0.23 9.13
C SER A 472 -0.64 1.47 9.98
N PHE A 473 -0.68 1.34 11.31
CA PHE A 473 -0.84 2.51 12.19
C PHE A 473 0.41 3.40 12.18
N ALA A 474 1.61 2.82 12.14
CA ALA A 474 2.85 3.59 12.01
C ALA A 474 2.87 4.39 10.70
N ALA A 475 2.54 3.75 9.58
CA ALA A 475 2.40 4.40 8.28
C ALA A 475 1.33 5.49 8.29
N ALA A 476 0.15 5.20 8.86
CA ALA A 476 -0.96 6.15 8.92
C ALA A 476 -0.60 7.40 9.73
N ARG A 477 0.04 7.22 10.89
CA ARG A 477 0.53 8.35 11.70
C ARG A 477 1.46 9.26 10.90
N ALA A 478 2.43 8.66 10.19
CA ALA A 478 3.38 9.42 9.38
C ALA A 478 2.69 10.12 8.20
N ALA A 479 1.83 9.41 7.47
CA ALA A 479 1.10 9.96 6.32
C ALA A 479 0.21 11.14 6.74
N ILE A 480 -0.59 11.00 7.80
CA ILE A 480 -1.46 12.06 8.31
C ILE A 480 -0.64 13.28 8.75
N GLN A 481 0.50 13.05 9.42
CA GLN A 481 1.39 14.15 9.81
C GLN A 481 1.89 14.92 8.58
N ILE A 482 2.27 14.25 7.51
CA ILE A 482 2.70 14.88 6.26
C ILE A 482 1.54 15.68 5.63
N TYR A 483 0.33 15.13 5.59
CA TYR A 483 -0.85 15.83 5.05
C TYR A 483 -1.21 17.09 5.83
N ARG A 484 -0.88 17.13 7.13
CA ARG A 484 -1.10 18.31 7.99
C ARG A 484 -0.05 19.40 7.80
N THR A 485 1.19 19.01 7.49
CA THR A 485 2.34 19.93 7.47
C THR A 485 2.78 20.35 6.08
N GLU A 486 2.38 19.61 5.04
CA GLU A 486 2.78 19.85 3.66
C GLU A 486 1.56 20.09 2.76
N PRO A 487 1.70 20.86 1.67
CA PRO A 487 0.59 21.23 0.79
C PRO A 487 0.17 20.12 -0.18
N VAL A 488 0.09 18.86 0.29
CA VAL A 488 -0.12 17.67 -0.56
C VAL A 488 -1.40 17.78 -1.39
N ALA A 489 -2.54 18.08 -0.76
CA ALA A 489 -3.81 18.21 -1.48
C ALA A 489 -3.77 19.36 -2.49
N ARG A 490 -3.18 20.50 -2.12
CA ARG A 490 -3.03 21.66 -3.03
C ARG A 490 -2.20 21.27 -4.26
N HIS A 491 -1.06 20.64 -4.06
CA HIS A 491 -0.19 20.18 -5.16
C HIS A 491 -0.95 19.27 -6.13
N ILE A 492 -1.68 18.28 -5.61
CA ILE A 492 -2.46 17.36 -6.43
C ILE A 492 -3.54 18.09 -7.24
N TRP A 493 -4.20 19.08 -6.66
CA TRP A 493 -5.21 19.88 -7.35
C TRP A 493 -4.60 20.78 -8.43
N GLU A 494 -3.50 21.45 -8.14
CA GLU A 494 -2.77 22.28 -9.10
C GLU A 494 -2.22 21.45 -10.26
N TYR A 495 -1.57 20.34 -9.96
CA TYR A 495 -1.06 19.40 -10.96
C TYR A 495 -2.18 18.84 -11.84
N GLY A 496 -3.23 18.31 -11.24
CA GLY A 496 -4.34 17.72 -11.97
C GLY A 496 -5.12 18.72 -12.82
N THR A 497 -5.25 19.98 -12.37
CA THR A 497 -5.84 21.07 -13.16
C THR A 497 -5.01 21.33 -14.41
N ARG A 498 -3.70 21.42 -14.27
CA ARG A 498 -2.77 21.62 -15.40
C ARG A 498 -2.77 20.42 -16.34
N LEU A 499 -2.74 19.19 -15.81
CA LEU A 499 -2.83 17.96 -16.60
C LEU A 499 -4.10 17.95 -17.46
N LYS A 500 -5.25 18.20 -16.82
CA LYS A 500 -6.55 18.27 -17.50
C LYS A 500 -6.58 19.35 -18.58
N GLY A 501 -6.08 20.56 -18.28
CA GLY A 501 -6.00 21.66 -19.23
C GLY A 501 -5.15 21.32 -20.46
N ARG A 502 -3.95 20.77 -20.25
CA ARG A 502 -3.05 20.39 -21.36
C ARG A 502 -3.64 19.28 -22.23
N ILE A 503 -4.25 18.24 -21.63
CA ILE A 503 -4.91 17.17 -22.40
C ILE A 503 -6.05 17.75 -23.25
N ASN A 504 -6.86 18.66 -22.70
CA ASN A 504 -7.94 19.30 -23.46
C ASN A 504 -7.40 20.13 -24.62
N THR A 505 -6.36 20.94 -24.40
CA THR A 505 -5.70 21.69 -25.46
C THR A 505 -5.15 20.77 -26.58
N LEU A 506 -4.55 19.63 -26.21
CA LEU A 506 -4.10 18.65 -27.20
C LEU A 506 -5.26 18.07 -27.99
N CYS A 507 -6.37 17.69 -27.36
CA CYS A 507 -7.56 17.18 -28.05
C CYS A 507 -8.09 18.19 -29.08
N GLU A 508 -8.15 19.47 -28.71
CA GLU A 508 -8.56 20.57 -29.60
C GLU A 508 -7.60 20.74 -30.78
N GLN A 509 -6.28 20.76 -30.52
CA GLN A 509 -5.25 20.95 -31.54
C GLN A 509 -5.23 19.84 -32.59
N ILE A 510 -5.46 18.58 -32.18
CA ILE A 510 -5.44 17.42 -33.08
C ILE A 510 -6.83 17.05 -33.60
N GLY A 511 -7.88 17.80 -33.22
CA GLY A 511 -9.25 17.61 -33.68
C GLY A 511 -9.92 16.33 -33.21
N ILE A 512 -9.57 15.82 -32.04
CA ILE A 512 -10.23 14.64 -31.45
C ILE A 512 -11.44 15.09 -30.63
N ALA A 513 -12.61 14.51 -30.90
CA ALA A 513 -13.83 14.71 -30.13
C ALA A 513 -13.71 13.96 -28.78
N ALA A 514 -12.97 14.54 -27.84
CA ALA A 514 -12.75 14.03 -26.51
C ALA A 514 -12.41 15.18 -25.54
N SER A 515 -12.69 14.99 -24.24
CA SER A 515 -12.32 15.96 -23.22
C SER A 515 -11.94 15.27 -21.91
N CYS A 516 -10.94 15.80 -21.23
CA CYS A 516 -10.55 15.35 -19.90
C CYS A 516 -11.50 15.95 -18.86
N LYS A 517 -12.26 15.09 -18.17
CA LYS A 517 -13.30 15.46 -17.18
C LYS A 517 -12.93 14.94 -15.79
N GLY A 518 -13.68 15.38 -14.78
CA GLY A 518 -13.52 15.01 -13.39
C GLY A 518 -12.75 16.05 -12.55
N PRO A 519 -12.76 15.88 -11.23
CA PRO A 519 -11.99 16.73 -10.33
C PRO A 519 -10.48 16.52 -10.54
N PRO A 520 -9.63 17.50 -10.21
CA PRO A 520 -8.20 17.46 -10.49
C PRO A 520 -7.47 16.23 -9.91
N PHE A 521 -7.90 15.72 -8.77
CA PHE A 521 -7.29 14.55 -8.14
C PHE A 521 -7.70 13.20 -8.78
N ARG A 522 -8.70 13.20 -9.69
CA ARG A 522 -9.22 12.00 -10.36
C ARG A 522 -9.82 12.35 -11.71
N THR A 523 -8.97 12.56 -12.69
CA THR A 523 -9.38 12.95 -14.05
C THR A 523 -9.45 11.74 -14.98
N ALA A 524 -10.24 11.85 -16.07
CA ALA A 524 -10.29 10.85 -17.11
C ALA A 524 -10.56 11.49 -18.47
N LEU A 525 -9.92 10.98 -19.53
CA LEU A 525 -10.27 11.34 -20.89
C LEU A 525 -11.56 10.63 -21.30
N ILE A 526 -12.54 11.42 -21.73
CA ILE A 526 -13.85 10.95 -22.17
C ILE A 526 -13.99 11.26 -23.66
N PHE A 527 -14.25 10.23 -24.45
CA PHE A 527 -14.53 10.36 -25.86
C PHE A 527 -16.01 10.71 -26.07
N ASP A 528 -16.28 11.66 -26.95
CA ASP A 528 -17.64 11.96 -27.43
C ASP A 528 -17.99 10.95 -28.54
N GLU A 529 -18.50 9.79 -28.12
CA GLU A 529 -18.85 8.67 -28.98
C GLU A 529 -20.11 8.00 -28.44
N ALA A 530 -21.15 7.95 -29.25
CA ALA A 530 -22.43 7.37 -28.91
C ALA A 530 -22.49 5.84 -29.13
N ASP A 531 -21.64 5.31 -30.00
CA ASP A 531 -21.56 3.89 -30.31
C ASP A 531 -20.66 3.18 -29.25
N ASP A 532 -21.22 2.26 -28.51
CA ASP A 532 -20.54 1.55 -27.40
C ASP A 532 -19.33 0.72 -27.89
N GLU A 533 -19.36 0.15 -29.07
CA GLU A 533 -18.27 -0.65 -29.60
C GLU A 533 -17.10 0.26 -30.01
N ARG A 534 -17.38 1.33 -30.71
CA ARG A 534 -16.39 2.37 -31.06
C ARG A 534 -15.80 3.03 -29.83
N LEU A 535 -16.62 3.31 -28.84
CA LEU A 535 -16.15 3.86 -27.56
C LEU A 535 -15.16 2.91 -26.87
N ARG A 536 -15.48 1.61 -26.82
CA ARG A 536 -14.55 0.59 -26.27
C ARG A 536 -13.26 0.52 -27.08
N MET A 537 -13.34 0.55 -28.41
CA MET A 537 -12.16 0.55 -29.28
C MET A 537 -11.28 1.78 -29.07
N LYS A 538 -11.85 2.99 -29.01
CA LYS A 538 -11.14 4.24 -28.76
C LYS A 538 -10.43 4.21 -27.39
N ARG A 539 -11.14 3.78 -26.34
CA ARG A 539 -10.56 3.64 -25.00
C ARG A 539 -9.42 2.63 -24.97
N THR A 540 -9.61 1.47 -25.60
CA THR A 540 -8.57 0.43 -25.66
C THR A 540 -7.32 0.95 -26.36
N LEU A 541 -7.49 1.58 -27.53
CA LEU A 541 -6.38 2.17 -28.27
C LEU A 541 -5.65 3.24 -27.44
N TYR A 542 -6.41 4.15 -26.82
CA TYR A 542 -5.84 5.20 -25.96
C TYR A 542 -4.96 4.62 -24.84
N ILE A 543 -5.46 3.61 -24.11
CA ILE A 543 -4.70 2.99 -23.02
C ILE A 543 -3.46 2.26 -23.56
N GLN A 544 -3.58 1.60 -24.72
CA GLN A 544 -2.43 0.93 -25.36
C GLN A 544 -1.35 1.93 -25.76
N GLU A 545 -1.72 3.07 -26.34
CA GLU A 545 -0.77 4.10 -26.75
C GLU A 545 -0.11 4.77 -25.54
N LEU A 546 -0.87 5.04 -24.46
CA LEU A 546 -0.29 5.50 -23.20
C LEU A 546 0.75 4.51 -22.66
N LEU A 547 0.42 3.22 -22.65
CA LEU A 547 1.34 2.18 -22.18
C LEU A 547 2.62 2.10 -23.01
N LYS A 548 2.52 2.25 -24.35
CA LYS A 548 3.69 2.35 -25.24
C LYS A 548 4.55 3.57 -24.93
N GLY A 549 3.90 4.69 -24.58
CA GLY A 549 4.56 5.91 -24.11
C GLY A 549 5.14 5.80 -22.69
N GLY A 550 5.02 4.64 -22.05
CA GLY A 550 5.50 4.43 -20.68
C GLY A 550 4.61 5.04 -19.61
N ILE A 551 3.29 5.15 -19.87
CA ILE A 551 2.30 5.69 -18.93
C ILE A 551 1.28 4.61 -18.60
N THR A 552 0.99 4.42 -17.30
CA THR A 552 -0.06 3.51 -16.81
C THR A 552 -1.23 4.29 -16.22
N THR A 553 -2.46 3.85 -16.55
CA THR A 553 -3.72 4.43 -16.07
C THR A 553 -4.71 3.33 -15.73
N TYR A 554 -5.66 3.62 -14.85
CA TYR A 554 -6.78 2.71 -14.57
C TYR A 554 -7.96 3.02 -15.49
N ASN A 555 -8.10 2.28 -16.60
CA ASN A 555 -9.14 2.50 -17.60
C ASN A 555 -9.20 3.96 -18.12
N GLY A 556 -8.03 4.62 -18.25
CA GLY A 556 -7.94 6.03 -18.63
C GLY A 556 -8.15 7.03 -17.49
N ILE A 557 -8.47 6.55 -16.28
CA ILE A 557 -8.53 7.39 -15.08
C ILE A 557 -7.11 7.65 -14.58
N MET A 558 -6.81 8.90 -14.28
CA MET A 558 -5.54 9.38 -13.76
C MET A 558 -5.72 9.93 -12.35
N LEU A 559 -4.91 9.42 -11.42
CA LEU A 559 -4.87 9.80 -10.00
C LEU A 559 -3.51 10.42 -9.69
N PRO A 560 -3.31 11.72 -9.88
CA PRO A 560 -2.06 12.37 -9.50
C PRO A 560 -1.72 12.17 -8.03
N SER A 561 -0.41 12.08 -7.74
CA SER A 561 0.14 12.01 -6.39
C SER A 561 1.07 13.18 -6.12
N TYR A 562 1.52 13.32 -4.89
CA TYR A 562 2.48 14.36 -4.48
C TYR A 562 3.85 14.23 -5.16
N ALA A 563 4.18 13.02 -5.66
CA ALA A 563 5.41 12.74 -6.39
C ALA A 563 5.36 13.11 -7.89
N HIS A 564 4.20 13.49 -8.44
CA HIS A 564 4.11 13.97 -9.81
C HIS A 564 4.54 15.44 -9.87
N ASP A 565 5.61 15.70 -10.60
CA ASP A 565 6.19 17.03 -10.77
C ASP A 565 6.01 17.59 -12.19
N ASP A 566 6.59 18.75 -12.45
CA ASP A 566 6.52 19.42 -13.75
C ASP A 566 7.25 18.66 -14.86
N ALA A 567 8.31 17.93 -14.54
CA ALA A 567 9.02 17.10 -15.51
C ALA A 567 8.13 15.93 -15.96
N VAL A 568 7.45 15.29 -15.01
CA VAL A 568 6.49 14.23 -15.29
C VAL A 568 5.29 14.75 -16.09
N LEU A 569 4.77 15.95 -15.76
CA LEU A 569 3.69 16.56 -16.52
C LEU A 569 4.09 16.79 -17.98
N ASN A 570 5.30 17.30 -18.23
CA ASN A 570 5.83 17.54 -19.57
C ASN A 570 6.06 16.25 -20.38
N GLN A 571 6.37 15.14 -19.70
CA GLN A 571 6.49 13.82 -20.36
C GLN A 571 5.12 13.22 -20.68
N THR A 572 4.10 13.54 -19.90
CA THR A 572 2.75 12.96 -20.06
C THR A 572 1.95 13.67 -21.14
N THR A 573 2.20 14.94 -21.36
CA THR A 573 1.45 15.84 -22.27
C THR A 573 2.34 16.48 -23.32
#